data_ceb4a065ae30c4ed5bb32b00c5911cad
#
_entry.id   ceb4a065ae30c4ed5bb32b00c5911cad
#
_cell.length_a   1.000
_cell.length_b   1.000
_cell.length_c   1.000
_cell.angle_alpha   90.00
_cell.angle_beta   90.00
_cell.angle_gamma   90.00
#
_symmetry.space_group_name_H-M   'P 1'
#
loop_
_entity.id
_entity.type
_entity.pdbx_description
1 polymer ?
#
loop_
_entity_poly.entity_id
_entity_poly.type
_entity_poly.pdbx_seq_one_letter_code
_entity_poly.pdbx_strand_id
1 'polypeptide(L)'
;MRPVINPKYPGLSVRVADDGFAPYIWGSDFSFEVSAYGTAEIGKAVALWAVTPITPYRKCYGIDPEEFSSFRDAVDSAIFMAYLDDEPVGHLVVSTNWNGFAHIDELAVHAPARRHGVAKALLDVAQFWSRKKKLPGITLETQNNNLGACRLYERCGYVIGGIDHLRYRGIDPDTAEVALFWYRLFDNPLENLVSSPTSPRRVP
;
A
#
# COMPACT_ATOMS: atom_id res chain seq x y z
N MET A 1 -5.11 11.30 17.91
CA MET A 1 -5.05 12.07 16.65
C MET A 1 -6.48 12.47 16.30
N ARG A 2 -6.76 13.71 15.84
CA ARG A 2 -8.13 14.05 15.40
C ARG A 2 -8.43 13.28 14.10
N PRO A 3 -9.68 12.80 13.89
CA PRO A 3 -10.03 12.09 12.66
C PRO A 3 -9.80 12.98 11.43
N VAL A 4 -9.19 12.42 10.40
CA VAL A 4 -9.04 13.11 9.11
C VAL A 4 -10.33 12.89 8.33
N ILE A 5 -11.13 13.94 8.21
CA ILE A 5 -12.39 13.93 7.46
C ILE A 5 -12.08 14.31 6.02
N ASN A 6 -12.49 13.47 5.08
CA ASN A 6 -12.35 13.75 3.65
C ASN A 6 -13.59 14.51 3.14
N PRO A 7 -13.48 15.78 2.71
CA PRO A 7 -14.64 16.57 2.28
C PRO A 7 -15.36 16.00 1.03
N LYS A 8 -14.66 15.16 0.24
CA LYS A 8 -15.22 14.52 -0.96
C LYS A 8 -16.11 13.32 -0.63
N TYR A 9 -15.92 12.72 0.55
CA TYR A 9 -16.67 11.56 1.00
C TYR A 9 -17.15 11.83 2.43
N PRO A 10 -18.31 12.52 2.58
CA PRO A 10 -18.93 12.73 3.88
C PRO A 10 -19.12 11.38 4.59
N GLY A 11 -18.83 11.31 5.87
CA GLY A 11 -18.89 10.07 6.65
C GLY A 11 -17.60 9.24 6.63
N LEU A 12 -16.65 9.48 5.71
CA LEU A 12 -15.36 8.79 5.69
C LEU A 12 -14.38 9.43 6.70
N SER A 13 -13.92 8.66 7.66
CA SER A 13 -12.89 9.04 8.62
C SER A 13 -11.81 7.98 8.76
N VAL A 14 -10.60 8.37 9.16
CA VAL A 14 -9.50 7.44 9.46
C VAL A 14 -8.99 7.73 10.86
N ARG A 15 -8.82 6.67 11.64
CA ARG A 15 -8.38 6.70 13.06
C ARG A 15 -7.25 5.70 13.26
N VAL A 16 -6.47 5.85 14.32
CA VAL A 16 -5.55 4.81 14.79
C VAL A 16 -6.39 3.62 15.24
N ALA A 17 -5.94 2.41 14.94
CA ALA A 17 -6.64 1.18 15.31
C ALA A 17 -6.80 1.05 16.82
N ASP A 18 -7.93 0.51 17.22
CA ASP A 18 -8.29 0.16 18.60
C ASP A 18 -8.58 -1.35 18.71
N ASP A 19 -9.20 -1.77 19.80
CA ASP A 19 -9.55 -3.17 20.04
C ASP A 19 -10.59 -3.73 19.06
N GLY A 20 -11.23 -2.86 18.26
CA GLY A 20 -12.12 -3.24 17.17
C GLY A 20 -11.42 -3.80 15.93
N PHE A 21 -10.08 -3.75 15.87
CA PHE A 21 -9.33 -4.19 14.68
C PHE A 21 -9.52 -5.67 14.37
N ALA A 22 -9.28 -6.56 15.31
CA ALA A 22 -9.40 -8.00 15.09
C ALA A 22 -10.85 -8.44 14.75
N PRO A 23 -11.90 -8.03 15.48
CA PRO A 23 -13.28 -8.30 15.09
C PRO A 23 -13.63 -7.82 13.68
N TYR A 24 -13.14 -6.64 13.30
CA TYR A 24 -13.34 -6.10 11.96
C TYR A 24 -12.68 -6.99 10.89
N ILE A 25 -11.42 -7.42 11.10
CA ILE A 25 -10.71 -8.29 10.14
C ILE A 25 -11.50 -9.59 9.91
N TRP A 26 -11.93 -10.25 10.99
CA TRP A 26 -12.66 -11.52 10.89
C TRP A 26 -14.05 -11.38 10.25
N GLY A 27 -14.69 -10.23 10.38
CA GLY A 27 -16.01 -9.94 9.81
C GLY A 27 -15.99 -9.42 8.36
N SER A 28 -14.81 -9.21 7.77
CA SER A 28 -14.67 -8.50 6.49
C SER A 28 -14.29 -9.42 5.33
N ASP A 29 -14.75 -9.07 4.14
CA ASP A 29 -14.35 -9.68 2.88
C ASP A 29 -13.34 -8.78 2.17
N PHE A 30 -12.07 -9.21 2.10
CA PHE A 30 -11.00 -8.51 1.41
C PHE A 30 -10.67 -9.13 0.04
N SER A 31 -11.38 -10.17 -0.37
CA SER A 31 -11.14 -10.84 -1.64
C SER A 31 -11.38 -9.92 -2.85
N PHE A 32 -10.69 -10.17 -3.93
CA PHE A 32 -10.87 -9.48 -5.21
C PHE A 32 -10.82 -10.46 -6.38
N GLU A 33 -11.40 -10.06 -7.49
CA GLU A 33 -11.36 -10.84 -8.72
C GLU A 33 -10.05 -10.59 -9.46
N VAL A 34 -9.40 -11.66 -9.86
CA VAL A 34 -8.26 -11.67 -10.79
C VAL A 34 -8.77 -12.19 -12.12
N SER A 35 -8.76 -11.35 -13.16
CA SER A 35 -9.20 -11.69 -14.52
C SER A 35 -8.10 -11.53 -15.57
N ALA A 36 -6.94 -11.02 -15.17
CA ALA A 36 -5.81 -10.83 -16.06
C ALA A 36 -4.50 -10.58 -15.30
N TYR A 37 -3.38 -10.81 -15.98
CA TYR A 37 -2.04 -10.35 -15.56
C TYR A 37 -1.58 -9.16 -16.40
N GLY A 38 -1.02 -8.14 -15.74
CA GLY A 38 -0.38 -7.02 -16.41
C GLY A 38 1.12 -7.24 -16.59
N THR A 39 1.65 -6.90 -17.75
CA THR A 39 3.10 -6.83 -17.98
C THR A 39 3.60 -5.46 -17.60
N ALA A 40 4.11 -5.35 -16.38
CA ALA A 40 4.61 -4.09 -15.84
C ALA A 40 5.96 -3.74 -16.50
N GLU A 41 6.13 -2.43 -16.77
CA GLU A 41 7.38 -1.84 -17.27
C GLU A 41 7.68 -0.58 -16.46
N ILE A 42 8.94 -0.43 -16.00
CA ILE A 42 9.36 0.75 -15.25
C ILE A 42 9.24 1.99 -16.14
N GLY A 43 8.60 3.04 -15.62
CA GLY A 43 8.38 4.30 -16.34
C GLY A 43 7.20 4.29 -17.30
N LYS A 44 6.51 3.16 -17.47
CA LYS A 44 5.32 3.06 -18.32
C LYS A 44 4.05 3.13 -17.49
N ALA A 45 3.10 3.96 -17.90
CA ALA A 45 1.81 4.08 -17.23
C ALA A 45 1.05 2.75 -17.22
N VAL A 46 0.37 2.45 -16.12
CA VAL A 46 -0.41 1.19 -15.94
C VAL A 46 -1.45 1.00 -17.04
N ALA A 47 -2.03 2.09 -17.54
CA ALA A 47 -3.01 2.04 -18.63
C ALA A 47 -2.42 1.56 -19.97
N LEU A 48 -1.10 1.60 -20.13
CA LEU A 48 -0.38 1.20 -21.33
C LEU A 48 0.27 -0.19 -21.23
N TRP A 49 0.10 -0.88 -20.10
CA TRP A 49 0.64 -2.23 -19.96
C TRP A 49 -0.06 -3.21 -20.90
N ALA A 50 0.68 -4.16 -21.41
CA ALA A 50 0.10 -5.34 -22.01
C ALA A 50 -0.66 -6.13 -20.95
N VAL A 51 -1.85 -6.62 -21.28
CA VAL A 51 -2.72 -7.33 -20.35
C VAL A 51 -3.05 -8.69 -20.95
N THR A 52 -2.74 -9.76 -20.23
CA THR A 52 -3.04 -11.14 -20.61
C THR A 52 -4.27 -11.60 -19.84
N PRO A 53 -5.43 -11.77 -20.50
CA PRO A 53 -6.64 -12.28 -19.87
C PRO A 53 -6.45 -13.73 -19.40
N ILE A 54 -7.12 -14.08 -18.30
CA ILE A 54 -7.17 -15.44 -17.78
C ILE A 54 -8.62 -15.78 -17.38
N THR A 55 -8.90 -17.05 -17.11
CA THR A 55 -10.16 -17.45 -16.47
C THR A 55 -10.24 -16.76 -15.10
N PRO A 56 -11.29 -15.97 -14.84
CA PRO A 56 -11.40 -15.22 -13.59
C PRO A 56 -11.45 -16.15 -12.37
N TYR A 57 -10.75 -15.73 -11.31
CA TYR A 57 -10.84 -16.37 -10.00
C TYR A 57 -10.86 -15.33 -8.88
N ARG A 58 -11.35 -15.73 -7.70
CA ARG A 58 -11.29 -14.89 -6.50
C ARG A 58 -9.98 -15.15 -5.75
N LYS A 59 -9.24 -14.09 -5.47
CA LYS A 59 -8.04 -14.10 -4.63
C LYS A 59 -8.36 -13.44 -3.30
N CYS A 60 -7.93 -14.08 -2.21
CA CYS A 60 -7.96 -13.52 -0.87
C CYS A 60 -6.60 -13.72 -0.24
N TYR A 61 -6.04 -12.67 0.35
CA TYR A 61 -4.93 -12.81 1.28
C TYR A 61 -5.53 -13.13 2.64
N GLY A 62 -5.08 -14.22 3.28
CA GLY A 62 -5.42 -14.50 4.66
C GLY A 62 -4.80 -13.40 5.53
N ILE A 63 -5.61 -12.53 6.10
CA ILE A 63 -5.13 -11.50 7.02
C ILE A 63 -5.36 -12.03 8.43
N ASP A 64 -4.28 -12.32 9.14
CA ASP A 64 -4.33 -12.65 10.56
C ASP A 64 -4.05 -11.37 11.38
N PRO A 65 -5.03 -10.84 12.13
CA PRO A 65 -4.82 -9.64 12.91
C PRO A 65 -3.73 -9.79 13.98
N GLU A 66 -3.42 -11.02 14.42
CA GLU A 66 -2.36 -11.28 15.40
C GLU A 66 -0.95 -11.03 14.82
N GLU A 67 -0.75 -11.20 13.52
CA GLU A 67 0.51 -10.85 12.85
C GLU A 67 0.87 -9.38 13.03
N PHE A 68 -0.12 -8.52 13.19
CA PHE A 68 0.05 -7.08 13.35
C PHE A 68 -0.03 -6.60 14.81
N SER A 69 -0.17 -7.51 15.78
CA SER A 69 -0.29 -7.15 17.19
C SER A 69 0.90 -6.31 17.68
N SER A 70 2.12 -6.65 17.23
CA SER A 70 3.36 -5.93 17.56
C SER A 70 3.46 -4.54 16.92
N PHE A 71 2.69 -4.25 15.85
CA PHE A 71 2.71 -2.97 15.15
C PHE A 71 1.88 -1.90 15.86
N ARG A 72 0.91 -2.31 16.68
CA ARG A 72 -0.07 -1.42 17.28
C ARG A 72 0.55 -0.45 18.29
N ASP A 73 1.48 -0.94 19.09
CA ASP A 73 2.09 -0.19 20.20
C ASP A 73 3.57 0.15 19.95
N ALA A 74 4.10 -0.20 18.78
CA ALA A 74 5.49 0.06 18.45
C ALA A 74 5.73 1.52 18.03
N VAL A 75 6.89 2.05 18.38
CA VAL A 75 7.28 3.43 18.06
C VAL A 75 7.41 3.65 16.54
N ASP A 76 7.83 2.60 15.83
CA ASP A 76 8.19 2.68 14.41
C ASP A 76 7.13 2.10 13.47
N SER A 77 5.92 1.88 13.97
CA SER A 77 4.79 1.42 13.16
C SER A 77 3.48 2.04 13.60
N ALA A 78 2.43 1.84 12.82
CA ALA A 78 1.07 2.24 13.15
C ALA A 78 0.06 1.41 12.35
N ILE A 79 -1.10 1.17 12.95
CA ILE A 79 -2.28 0.61 12.28
C ILE A 79 -3.34 1.70 12.22
N PHE A 80 -3.89 1.94 11.03
CA PHE A 80 -4.98 2.87 10.81
C PHE A 80 -6.21 2.11 10.32
N MET A 81 -7.37 2.49 10.84
CA MET A 81 -8.67 1.99 10.39
C MET A 81 -9.48 3.11 9.74
N ALA A 82 -10.10 2.80 8.62
CA ALA A 82 -11.05 3.69 7.95
C ALA A 82 -12.48 3.29 8.30
N TYR A 83 -13.29 4.30 8.55
CA TYR A 83 -14.71 4.16 8.89
C TYR A 83 -15.55 4.92 7.86
N LEU A 84 -16.63 4.32 7.44
CA LEU A 84 -17.68 4.95 6.64
C LEU A 84 -18.97 4.91 7.43
N ASP A 85 -19.52 6.08 7.78
CA ASP A 85 -20.69 6.21 8.66
C ASP A 85 -20.52 5.43 9.99
N ASP A 86 -19.33 5.55 10.59
CA ASP A 86 -18.86 4.88 11.81
C ASP A 86 -18.68 3.34 11.73
N GLU A 87 -18.95 2.73 10.58
CA GLU A 87 -18.64 1.31 10.35
C GLU A 87 -17.21 1.12 9.84
N PRO A 88 -16.41 0.20 10.41
CA PRO A 88 -15.05 -0.05 9.94
C PRO A 88 -15.05 -0.74 8.57
N VAL A 89 -14.37 -0.15 7.59
CA VAL A 89 -14.43 -0.60 6.19
C VAL A 89 -13.08 -0.78 5.51
N GLY A 90 -11.98 -0.41 6.18
CA GLY A 90 -10.65 -0.56 5.61
C GLY A 90 -9.58 -0.39 6.67
N HIS A 91 -8.37 -0.87 6.38
CA HIS A 91 -7.21 -0.67 7.26
C HIS A 91 -5.92 -0.52 6.46
N LEU A 92 -4.92 0.01 7.14
CA LEU A 92 -3.55 0.13 6.65
C LEU A 92 -2.60 -0.09 7.82
N VAL A 93 -1.60 -0.95 7.59
CA VAL A 93 -0.47 -1.15 8.49
C VAL A 93 0.75 -0.51 7.84
N VAL A 94 1.48 0.31 8.60
CA VAL A 94 2.69 0.99 8.13
C VAL A 94 3.79 0.88 9.17
N SER A 95 5.00 0.62 8.71
CA SER A 95 6.21 0.55 9.54
C SER A 95 7.36 1.35 8.95
N THR A 96 8.38 1.62 9.76
CA THR A 96 9.66 2.16 9.28
C THR A 96 10.52 0.98 8.82
N ASN A 97 10.88 0.97 7.54
CA ASN A 97 11.70 -0.10 6.97
C ASN A 97 13.19 0.14 7.22
N TRP A 98 14.00 -0.93 7.17
CA TRP A 98 15.44 -0.92 7.36
C TRP A 98 16.20 0.08 6.45
N ASN A 99 15.65 0.38 5.26
CA ASN A 99 16.21 1.32 4.30
C ASN A 99 15.81 2.79 4.54
N GLY A 100 15.09 3.07 5.64
CA GLY A 100 14.66 4.40 6.04
C GLY A 100 13.38 4.91 5.36
N PHE A 101 12.73 4.13 4.48
CA PHE A 101 11.40 4.45 3.96
C PHE A 101 10.32 4.01 4.94
N ALA A 102 9.15 4.63 4.88
CA ALA A 102 7.94 3.97 5.37
C ALA A 102 7.60 2.80 4.45
N HIS A 103 7.19 1.68 5.02
CA HIS A 103 6.65 0.53 4.27
C HIS A 103 5.19 0.34 4.62
N ILE A 104 4.35 0.21 3.61
CA ILE A 104 2.96 -0.24 3.83
C ILE A 104 3.01 -1.76 3.82
N ASP A 105 2.83 -2.33 5.01
CA ASP A 105 2.87 -3.78 5.25
C ASP A 105 1.56 -4.43 4.82
N GLU A 106 0.43 -3.72 5.03
CA GLU A 106 -0.91 -4.16 4.61
C GLU A 106 -1.78 -2.95 4.23
N LEU A 107 -2.60 -3.10 3.21
CA LEU A 107 -3.66 -2.17 2.83
C LEU A 107 -4.84 -2.95 2.28
N ALA A 108 -5.92 -2.99 3.03
CA ALA A 108 -7.13 -3.68 2.59
C ALA A 108 -8.39 -2.84 2.80
N VAL A 109 -9.36 -3.04 1.91
CA VAL A 109 -10.67 -2.41 1.95
C VAL A 109 -11.74 -3.48 1.77
N HIS A 110 -12.67 -3.55 2.72
CA HIS A 110 -13.84 -4.41 2.67
C HIS A 110 -14.57 -4.27 1.32
N ALA A 111 -14.86 -5.39 0.66
CA ALA A 111 -15.30 -5.41 -0.73
C ALA A 111 -16.50 -4.47 -1.01
N PRO A 112 -17.59 -4.44 -0.19
CA PRO A 112 -18.71 -3.52 -0.38
C PRO A 112 -18.35 -2.02 -0.28
N ALA A 113 -17.28 -1.68 0.45
CA ALA A 113 -16.87 -0.28 0.67
C ALA A 113 -15.85 0.22 -0.35
N ARG A 114 -15.49 -0.57 -1.35
CA ARG A 114 -14.58 -0.15 -2.43
C ARG A 114 -15.19 0.95 -3.29
N ARG A 115 -14.32 1.75 -3.93
CA ARG A 115 -14.69 2.88 -4.82
C ARG A 115 -15.25 4.11 -4.08
N HIS A 116 -15.32 4.10 -2.76
CA HIS A 116 -15.72 5.22 -1.91
C HIS A 116 -14.52 6.04 -1.38
N GLY A 117 -13.34 5.92 -2.00
CA GLY A 117 -12.15 6.70 -1.62
C GLY A 117 -11.39 6.18 -0.39
N VAL A 118 -11.83 5.07 0.22
CA VAL A 118 -11.27 4.50 1.46
C VAL A 118 -9.76 4.27 1.36
N ALA A 119 -9.31 3.52 0.34
CA ALA A 119 -7.88 3.23 0.16
C ALA A 119 -7.04 4.51 -0.03
N LYS A 120 -7.58 5.51 -0.76
CA LYS A 120 -6.90 6.80 -0.91
C LYS A 120 -6.77 7.53 0.43
N ALA A 121 -7.81 7.56 1.25
CA ALA A 121 -7.77 8.20 2.56
C ALA A 121 -6.74 7.52 3.48
N LEU A 122 -6.64 6.20 3.45
CA LEU A 122 -5.63 5.43 4.18
C LEU A 122 -4.21 5.76 3.70
N LEU A 123 -3.99 5.83 2.37
CA LEU A 123 -2.70 6.25 1.81
C LEU A 123 -2.33 7.69 2.17
N ASP A 124 -3.30 8.61 2.22
CA ASP A 124 -3.07 10.00 2.64
C ASP A 124 -2.63 10.07 4.12
N VAL A 125 -3.22 9.24 5.00
CA VAL A 125 -2.82 9.15 6.41
C VAL A 125 -1.43 8.53 6.56
N ALA A 126 -1.11 7.48 5.79
CA ALA A 126 0.24 6.90 5.77
C ALA A 126 1.29 7.94 5.32
N GLN A 127 0.96 8.77 4.33
CA GLN A 127 1.83 9.88 3.91
C GLN A 127 2.04 10.91 5.03
N PHE A 128 0.98 11.28 5.72
CA PHE A 128 1.07 12.21 6.85
C PHE A 128 1.94 11.64 7.98
N TRP A 129 1.74 10.36 8.34
CA TRP A 129 2.53 9.65 9.35
C TRP A 129 4.02 9.61 8.97
N SER A 130 4.33 9.25 7.72
CA SER A 130 5.69 9.16 7.22
C SER A 130 6.41 10.52 7.22
N ARG A 131 5.73 11.59 6.79
CA ARG A 131 6.26 12.95 6.83
C ARG A 131 6.50 13.44 8.25
N LYS A 132 5.61 13.13 9.20
CA LYS A 132 5.78 13.45 10.61
C LYS A 132 7.02 12.78 11.20
N LYS A 133 7.37 11.58 10.74
CA LYS A 133 8.60 10.86 11.08
C LYS A 133 9.83 11.31 10.28
N LYS A 134 9.68 12.28 9.37
CA LYS A 134 10.76 12.79 8.49
C LYS A 134 11.36 11.70 7.59
N LEU A 135 10.57 10.69 7.22
CA LEU A 135 11.00 9.67 6.29
C LEU A 135 10.97 10.22 4.85
N PRO A 136 11.86 9.78 3.95
CA PRO A 136 12.01 10.34 2.60
C PRO A 136 10.88 9.97 1.65
N GLY A 137 10.08 8.97 1.99
CA GLY A 137 8.99 8.48 1.15
C GLY A 137 8.34 7.24 1.71
N ILE A 138 7.47 6.64 0.90
CA ILE A 138 6.74 5.41 1.20
C ILE A 138 7.03 4.37 0.12
N THR A 139 7.16 3.12 0.53
CA THR A 139 7.25 1.95 -0.36
C THR A 139 6.15 0.94 -0.02
N LEU A 140 5.78 0.14 -1.00
CA LEU A 140 4.86 -0.98 -0.85
C LEU A 140 5.10 -2.02 -1.95
N GLU A 141 4.57 -3.20 -1.75
CA GLU A 141 4.56 -4.28 -2.73
C GLU A 141 3.14 -4.60 -3.17
N THR A 142 2.96 -4.97 -4.44
CA THR A 142 1.74 -5.60 -4.94
C THR A 142 2.05 -6.52 -6.11
N GLN A 143 1.10 -7.39 -6.49
CA GLN A 143 1.26 -8.29 -7.62
C GLN A 143 0.71 -7.66 -8.91
N ASN A 144 1.27 -8.12 -10.04
CA ASN A 144 0.85 -7.71 -11.39
C ASN A 144 -0.57 -8.15 -11.77
N ASN A 145 -1.22 -9.01 -10.99
CA ASN A 145 -2.61 -9.43 -11.16
C ASN A 145 -3.62 -8.53 -10.42
N ASN A 146 -3.16 -7.67 -9.52
CA ASN A 146 -4.00 -6.68 -8.86
C ASN A 146 -3.96 -5.34 -9.61
N LEU A 147 -4.45 -5.35 -10.86
CA LEU A 147 -4.47 -4.15 -11.72
C LEU A 147 -5.24 -2.98 -11.11
N GLY A 148 -6.22 -3.28 -10.26
CA GLY A 148 -6.98 -2.26 -9.52
C GLY A 148 -6.11 -1.49 -8.54
N ALA A 149 -5.29 -2.19 -7.77
CA ALA A 149 -4.32 -1.60 -6.85
C ALA A 149 -3.20 -0.85 -7.60
N CYS A 150 -2.65 -1.43 -8.68
CA CYS A 150 -1.64 -0.77 -9.51
C CYS A 150 -2.12 0.60 -10.01
N ARG A 151 -3.35 0.69 -10.55
CA ARG A 151 -3.96 1.95 -10.98
C ARG A 151 -4.22 2.92 -9.83
N LEU A 152 -4.51 2.43 -8.64
CA LEU A 152 -4.68 3.25 -7.44
C LEU A 152 -3.34 3.88 -7.05
N TYR A 153 -2.29 3.08 -6.91
CA TYR A 153 -0.97 3.56 -6.51
C TYR A 153 -0.42 4.59 -7.51
N GLU A 154 -0.50 4.32 -8.80
CA GLU A 154 -0.11 5.29 -9.83
C GLU A 154 -0.85 6.63 -9.67
N ARG A 155 -2.19 6.61 -9.52
CA ARG A 155 -3.00 7.83 -9.29
C ARG A 155 -2.67 8.54 -7.98
N CYS A 156 -2.15 7.82 -7.00
CA CYS A 156 -1.69 8.39 -5.74
C CYS A 156 -0.23 8.88 -5.81
N GLY A 157 0.39 8.88 -7.01
CA GLY A 157 1.74 9.40 -7.23
C GLY A 157 2.87 8.44 -6.86
N TYR A 158 2.56 7.14 -6.77
CA TYR A 158 3.59 6.11 -6.66
C TYR A 158 4.13 5.75 -8.05
N VAL A 159 5.40 5.39 -8.10
CA VAL A 159 6.09 4.89 -9.29
C VAL A 159 6.69 3.51 -9.01
N ILE A 160 6.80 2.66 -10.03
CA ILE A 160 7.49 1.38 -9.88
C ILE A 160 9.00 1.63 -9.83
N GLY A 161 9.63 1.20 -8.76
CA GLY A 161 11.08 1.23 -8.57
C GLY A 161 11.76 -0.12 -8.74
N GLY A 162 10.98 -1.22 -8.76
CA GLY A 162 11.50 -2.57 -8.95
C GLY A 162 10.43 -3.56 -9.39
N ILE A 163 10.85 -4.58 -10.12
CA ILE A 163 10.02 -5.70 -10.59
C ILE A 163 10.79 -6.98 -10.29
N ASP A 164 10.16 -7.92 -9.57
CA ASP A 164 10.77 -9.20 -9.24
C ASP A 164 9.91 -10.34 -9.77
N HIS A 165 10.44 -11.04 -10.79
CA HIS A 165 9.80 -12.17 -11.44
C HIS A 165 9.97 -13.50 -10.70
N LEU A 166 10.78 -13.52 -9.65
CA LEU A 166 11.14 -14.77 -8.95
C LEU A 166 10.53 -14.86 -7.56
N ARG A 167 10.09 -13.74 -7.00
CA ARG A 167 9.67 -13.62 -5.60
C ARG A 167 8.67 -14.68 -5.16
N TYR A 168 7.70 -14.99 -6.00
CA TYR A 168 6.63 -15.95 -5.66
C TYR A 168 6.89 -17.38 -6.10
N ARG A 169 7.96 -17.62 -6.88
CA ARG A 169 8.30 -18.96 -7.37
C ARG A 169 8.72 -19.94 -6.27
N GLY A 170 9.14 -19.44 -5.12
CA GLY A 170 9.40 -20.27 -3.94
C GLY A 170 8.12 -20.86 -3.32
N ILE A 171 6.96 -20.22 -3.56
CA ILE A 171 5.65 -20.66 -3.08
C ILE A 171 4.95 -21.49 -4.15
N ASP A 172 4.95 -21.00 -5.39
CA ASP A 172 4.39 -21.67 -6.58
C ASP A 172 5.38 -21.51 -7.74
N PRO A 173 6.13 -22.59 -8.12
CA PRO A 173 7.14 -22.53 -9.17
C PRO A 173 6.59 -22.13 -10.55
N ASP A 174 5.31 -22.42 -10.82
CA ASP A 174 4.66 -22.18 -12.11
C ASP A 174 3.87 -20.87 -12.14
N THR A 175 3.96 -20.06 -11.08
CA THR A 175 3.21 -18.82 -10.96
C THR A 175 3.54 -17.80 -12.05
N ALA A 176 2.51 -17.14 -12.57
CA ALA A 176 2.63 -15.94 -13.41
C ALA A 176 2.63 -14.63 -12.60
N GLU A 177 2.56 -14.72 -11.27
CA GLU A 177 2.59 -13.55 -10.41
C GLU A 177 4.00 -12.95 -10.35
N VAL A 178 4.04 -11.62 -10.45
CA VAL A 178 5.26 -10.81 -10.42
C VAL A 178 5.12 -9.77 -9.33
N ALA A 179 6.12 -9.62 -8.48
CA ALA A 179 6.13 -8.58 -7.46
C ALA A 179 6.50 -7.23 -8.07
N LEU A 180 5.74 -6.21 -7.71
CA LEU A 180 5.91 -4.83 -8.13
C LEU A 180 6.18 -3.98 -6.89
N PHE A 181 7.36 -3.38 -6.81
CA PHE A 181 7.75 -2.51 -5.71
C PHE A 181 7.48 -1.07 -6.09
N TRP A 182 6.53 -0.45 -5.38
CA TRP A 182 6.11 0.93 -5.60
C TRP A 182 6.73 1.87 -4.60
N TYR A 183 7.08 3.08 -5.07
CA TYR A 183 7.70 4.13 -4.27
C TYR A 183 6.96 5.45 -4.47
N ARG A 184 6.74 6.18 -3.39
CA ARG A 184 6.32 7.57 -3.41
C ARG A 184 7.34 8.41 -2.65
N LEU A 185 8.14 9.19 -3.36
CA LEU A 185 9.11 10.10 -2.77
C LEU A 185 8.42 11.40 -2.36
N PHE A 186 8.87 12.02 -1.27
CA PHE A 186 8.29 13.26 -0.78
C PHE A 186 9.03 14.50 -1.25
N ASP A 187 10.33 14.39 -1.44
CA ASP A 187 11.18 15.42 -2.00
C ASP A 187 11.65 14.96 -3.37
N ASN A 188 11.76 15.89 -4.33
CA ASN A 188 12.25 15.53 -5.65
C ASN A 188 13.77 15.31 -5.58
N PRO A 189 14.29 14.04 -5.61
CA PRO A 189 15.71 13.78 -5.45
C PRO A 189 16.57 14.41 -6.54
N LEU A 190 15.96 14.75 -7.68
CA LEU A 190 16.67 15.32 -8.83
C LEU A 190 17.04 16.80 -8.63
N GLU A 191 16.31 17.55 -7.82
CA GLU A 191 16.66 18.95 -7.50
C GLU A 191 17.83 19.03 -6.51
N ASN A 192 17.99 18.05 -5.63
CA ASN A 192 19.07 18.00 -4.64
C ASN A 192 20.39 17.43 -5.19
N LEU A 193 20.37 16.71 -6.31
CA LEU A 193 21.59 16.20 -6.98
C LEU A 193 22.34 17.29 -7.77
N VAL A 194 21.67 18.37 -8.13
CA VAL A 194 22.28 19.49 -8.88
C VAL A 194 22.90 20.53 -7.94
N SER A 195 22.58 20.53 -6.64
CA SER A 195 22.99 21.58 -5.70
C SER A 195 23.94 21.13 -4.59
N SER A 196 24.41 19.88 -4.53
CA SER A 196 25.35 19.42 -3.51
C SER A 196 26.68 18.98 -4.12
N PRO A 197 27.83 19.56 -3.70
CA PRO A 197 29.13 19.02 -4.07
C PRO A 197 29.30 17.66 -3.37
N THR A 198 29.63 16.66 -4.17
CA THR A 198 29.85 15.26 -3.78
C THR A 198 30.88 15.12 -2.68
N SER A 199 30.47 14.80 -1.47
CA SER A 199 31.31 14.18 -0.46
C SER A 199 31.06 12.67 -0.44
N PRO A 200 32.08 11.81 -0.58
CA PRO A 200 31.86 10.36 -0.62
C PRO A 200 31.38 9.85 0.74
N ARG A 201 30.18 9.29 0.81
CA ARG A 201 29.72 8.57 2.00
C ARG A 201 30.50 7.26 2.12
N ARG A 202 31.14 7.05 3.26
CA ARG A 202 31.68 5.73 3.62
C ARG A 202 30.50 4.79 3.87
N VAL A 203 30.47 3.69 3.17
CA VAL A 203 29.57 2.56 3.43
C VAL A 203 30.16 1.79 4.61
N PRO A 204 29.39 1.37 5.61
CA PRO A 204 29.85 0.59 6.76
C PRO A 204 30.27 -0.82 6.35
#